data_6200765d000b6ca9805755bf6d650abc
#
_entry.id   6200765d000b6ca9805755bf6d650abc
#
_cell.length_a   1.000
_cell.length_b   1.000
_cell.length_c   1.000
_cell.angle_alpha   90.00
_cell.angle_beta   90.00
_cell.angle_gamma   90.00
#
_symmetry.space_group_name_H-M   'P 1'
#
loop_
_entity.id
_entity.type
_entity.pdbx_description
1 polymer ?
#
loop_
_entity_poly.entity_id
_entity_poly.type
_entity_poly.pdbx_seq_one_letter_code
_entity_poly.pdbx_strand_id
1 'polypeptide(L)'
;LAHGFAACGPGDKAALTGDVVPNLGIVTAYNDMLSAHQPFETYPNLIRQAAKEAGGVAQVAGGVPAMCDGVTQGRAGMELSLFSRDVIALSTAIGLSHDMFDAAVYLGVCDKIVPGLVIGALTFGHIPAVFIPAGPMTSGLPNDEKSKIRQLYTEGKVGRAELLEAESKAYHGPGTCTFYGTANSNQMLME
;
A
#
# COMPACT_ATOMS: atom_id res chain seq x y z
N LEU A 1 -6.48 -7.15 25.27
CA LEU A 1 -5.48 -6.05 25.40
C LEU A 1 -4.10 -6.58 25.81
N ALA A 2 -3.96 -7.40 26.87
CA ALA A 2 -2.67 -7.87 27.37
C ALA A 2 -1.78 -8.54 26.31
N HIS A 3 -2.34 -9.35 25.42
CA HIS A 3 -1.60 -9.94 24.29
C HIS A 3 -1.10 -8.88 23.30
N GLY A 4 -1.92 -7.90 22.97
CA GLY A 4 -1.56 -6.81 22.07
C GLY A 4 -0.43 -5.95 22.66
N PHE A 5 -0.50 -5.65 23.93
CA PHE A 5 0.57 -4.90 24.62
C PHE A 5 1.86 -5.71 24.76
N ALA A 6 1.77 -7.03 24.92
CA ALA A 6 2.92 -7.91 24.98
C ALA A 6 3.69 -7.99 23.63
N ALA A 7 3.04 -7.64 22.53
CA ALA A 7 3.69 -7.58 21.20
C ALA A 7 4.53 -6.32 20.99
N CYS A 8 4.42 -5.32 21.88
CA CYS A 8 5.19 -4.08 21.81
C CYS A 8 6.58 -4.23 22.44
N GLY A 9 7.47 -3.31 22.10
CA GLY A 9 8.70 -3.09 22.87
C GLY A 9 8.41 -2.65 24.31
N PRO A 10 9.38 -2.79 25.23
CA PRO A 10 9.15 -2.54 26.68
C PRO A 10 8.60 -1.13 26.99
N GLY A 11 9.06 -0.10 26.28
CA GLY A 11 8.62 1.29 26.46
C GLY A 11 7.16 1.50 26.07
N ASP A 12 6.77 1.01 24.90
CA ASP A 12 5.39 1.13 24.40
C ASP A 12 4.43 0.28 25.22
N LYS A 13 4.88 -0.92 25.65
CA LYS A 13 4.12 -1.74 26.59
C LYS A 13 3.84 -1.00 27.90
N ALA A 14 4.84 -0.34 28.46
CA ALA A 14 4.68 0.42 29.71
C ALA A 14 3.69 1.59 29.51
N ALA A 15 3.78 2.30 28.40
CA ALA A 15 2.86 3.40 28.06
C ALA A 15 1.40 2.90 27.96
N LEU A 16 1.17 1.81 27.22
CA LEU A 16 -0.18 1.25 27.02
C LEU A 16 -0.79 0.59 28.26
N THR A 17 0.03 0.14 29.21
CA THR A 17 -0.45 -0.50 30.46
C THR A 17 -0.56 0.48 31.63
N GLY A 18 0.05 1.64 31.56
CA GLY A 18 0.06 2.64 32.63
C GLY A 18 -1.08 3.64 32.51
N ASP A 19 -0.93 4.60 31.64
CA ASP A 19 -1.91 5.67 31.40
C ASP A 19 -2.74 5.40 30.15
N VAL A 20 -3.82 6.17 29.97
CA VAL A 20 -4.64 6.15 28.74
C VAL A 20 -3.84 6.88 27.64
N VAL A 21 -3.07 6.11 26.88
CA VAL A 21 -2.25 6.59 25.77
C VAL A 21 -2.90 6.16 24.46
N PRO A 22 -3.12 7.07 23.48
CA PRO A 22 -3.69 6.70 22.20
C PRO A 22 -2.82 5.66 21.47
N ASN A 23 -3.48 4.63 20.93
CA ASN A 23 -2.84 3.57 20.15
C ASN A 23 -3.29 3.64 18.69
N LEU A 24 -2.35 3.85 17.78
CA LEU A 24 -2.58 3.93 16.35
C LEU A 24 -2.44 2.55 15.70
N GLY A 25 -3.48 2.08 15.01
CA GLY A 25 -3.41 0.90 14.17
C GLY A 25 -2.86 1.23 12.79
N ILE A 26 -1.83 0.52 12.33
CA ILE A 26 -1.28 0.65 10.98
C ILE A 26 -1.73 -0.54 10.16
N VAL A 27 -2.50 -0.29 9.10
CA VAL A 27 -2.85 -1.27 8.08
C VAL A 27 -1.99 -0.99 6.85
N THR A 28 -1.19 -1.96 6.42
CA THR A 28 -0.20 -1.73 5.36
C THR A 28 -0.34 -2.73 4.22
N ALA A 29 -0.21 -2.24 2.98
CA ALA A 29 -0.13 -3.05 1.77
C ALA A 29 1.32 -3.30 1.33
N TYR A 30 2.29 -3.15 2.24
CA TYR A 30 3.69 -3.42 1.94
C TYR A 30 3.92 -4.80 1.32
N ASN A 31 4.70 -4.82 0.28
CA ASN A 31 5.29 -6.04 -0.31
C ASN A 31 6.47 -5.66 -1.22
N ASP A 32 7.34 -6.63 -1.49
CA ASP A 32 8.51 -6.48 -2.36
C ASP A 32 8.21 -6.75 -3.85
N MET A 33 7.00 -7.22 -4.17
CA MET A 33 6.63 -7.59 -5.54
C MET A 33 6.28 -6.39 -6.40
N LEU A 34 5.71 -5.35 -5.78
CA LEU A 34 5.10 -4.23 -6.48
C LEU A 34 5.82 -2.93 -6.11
N SER A 35 6.37 -2.26 -7.12
CA SER A 35 7.09 -1.01 -6.95
C SER A 35 6.30 0.06 -6.19
N ALA A 36 4.99 0.11 -6.38
CA ALA A 36 4.11 1.07 -5.74
C ALA A 36 3.99 0.87 -4.21
N HIS A 37 4.21 -0.34 -3.72
CA HIS A 37 4.02 -0.71 -2.31
C HIS A 37 5.32 -0.95 -1.55
N GLN A 38 6.44 -1.10 -2.26
CA GLN A 38 7.75 -1.29 -1.65
C GLN A 38 8.16 -0.15 -0.70
N PRO A 39 7.88 1.14 -0.98
CA PRO A 39 8.25 2.21 -0.05
C PRO A 39 7.63 2.10 1.34
N PHE A 40 6.53 1.38 1.49
CA PHE A 40 5.88 1.17 2.79
C PHE A 40 6.69 0.31 3.76
N GLU A 41 7.79 -0.31 3.34
CA GLU A 41 8.70 -1.04 4.22
C GLU A 41 9.12 -0.24 5.45
N THR A 42 9.46 1.02 5.24
CA THR A 42 10.01 1.90 6.28
C THR A 42 8.95 2.72 7.02
N TYR A 43 7.76 2.91 6.43
CA TYR A 43 6.73 3.81 6.98
C TYR A 43 6.25 3.43 8.38
N PRO A 44 6.04 2.14 8.73
CA PRO A 44 5.63 1.79 10.08
C PRO A 44 6.59 2.29 11.16
N ASN A 45 7.88 2.31 10.89
CA ASN A 45 8.87 2.81 11.85
C ASN A 45 8.80 4.34 12.00
N LEU A 46 8.61 5.06 10.88
CA LEU A 46 8.42 6.51 10.90
C LEU A 46 7.14 6.89 11.66
N ILE A 47 6.06 6.15 11.43
CA ILE A 47 4.77 6.37 12.12
C ILE A 47 4.91 6.09 13.61
N ARG A 48 5.60 5.02 14.02
CA ARG A 48 5.86 4.73 15.43
C ARG A 48 6.63 5.85 16.11
N GLN A 49 7.64 6.39 15.44
CA GLN A 49 8.41 7.51 15.96
C GLN A 49 7.54 8.76 16.12
N ALA A 50 6.79 9.13 15.09
CA ALA A 50 5.88 10.28 15.13
C ALA A 50 4.79 10.14 16.19
N ALA A 51 4.20 8.96 16.33
CA ALA A 51 3.22 8.67 17.37
C ALA A 51 3.80 8.87 18.77
N LYS A 52 5.02 8.37 19.00
CA LYS A 52 5.73 8.55 20.27
C LYS A 52 6.03 10.01 20.57
N GLU A 53 6.47 10.78 19.59
CA GLU A 53 6.70 12.22 19.72
C GLU A 53 5.40 12.99 20.03
N ALA A 54 4.27 12.49 19.55
CA ALA A 54 2.93 13.03 19.83
C ALA A 54 2.31 12.51 21.15
N GLY A 55 3.02 11.67 21.91
CA GLY A 55 2.54 11.10 23.17
C GLY A 55 1.63 9.87 23.00
N GLY A 56 1.69 9.19 21.86
CA GLY A 56 0.94 7.97 21.55
C GLY A 56 1.84 6.77 21.26
N VAL A 57 1.21 5.66 20.89
CA VAL A 57 1.87 4.43 20.42
C VAL A 57 1.30 4.05 19.07
N ALA A 58 2.05 3.35 18.23
CA ALA A 58 1.56 2.82 16.97
C ALA A 58 1.97 1.35 16.79
N GLN A 59 1.02 0.52 16.38
CA GLN A 59 1.21 -0.90 16.12
C GLN A 59 0.75 -1.25 14.71
N VAL A 60 1.45 -2.15 14.03
CA VAL A 60 0.93 -2.75 12.80
C VAL A 60 -0.23 -3.67 13.17
N ALA A 61 -1.43 -3.28 12.79
CA ALA A 61 -2.66 -4.06 12.99
C ALA A 61 -2.70 -5.27 12.05
N GLY A 62 -2.14 -5.12 10.86
CA GLY A 62 -2.06 -6.19 9.87
C GLY A 62 -1.55 -5.72 8.53
N GLY A 63 -1.19 -6.69 7.69
CA GLY A 63 -0.92 -6.50 6.28
C GLY A 63 -2.13 -6.87 5.43
N VAL A 64 -2.32 -6.15 4.34
CA VAL A 64 -3.30 -6.50 3.30
C VAL A 64 -2.57 -6.90 2.02
N PRO A 65 -3.12 -7.83 1.22
CA PRO A 65 -2.53 -8.15 -0.07
C PRO A 65 -2.62 -6.96 -1.02
N ALA A 66 -1.78 -6.96 -2.04
CA ALA A 66 -1.87 -6.01 -3.13
C ALA A 66 -1.77 -6.75 -4.45
N MET A 67 -2.49 -6.29 -5.46
CA MET A 67 -2.50 -6.87 -6.80
C MET A 67 -2.28 -5.77 -7.84
N CYS A 68 -1.42 -6.04 -8.80
CA CYS A 68 -1.12 -5.13 -9.90
C CYS A 68 -1.47 -5.77 -11.24
N ASP A 69 -2.41 -5.18 -11.95
CA ASP A 69 -2.84 -5.65 -13.28
C ASP A 69 -1.70 -5.62 -14.28
N GLY A 70 -0.76 -4.70 -14.15
CA GLY A 70 0.43 -4.65 -14.99
C GLY A 70 1.32 -5.90 -14.90
N VAL A 71 1.28 -6.60 -13.75
CA VAL A 71 2.01 -7.86 -13.53
C VAL A 71 1.17 -9.08 -13.94
N THR A 72 -0.14 -9.04 -13.66
CA THR A 72 -1.03 -10.21 -13.83
C THR A 72 -1.76 -10.26 -15.16
N GLN A 73 -1.75 -9.19 -15.93
CA GLN A 73 -2.44 -9.12 -17.23
C GLN A 73 -1.99 -10.24 -18.18
N GLY A 74 -2.96 -10.94 -18.76
CA GLY A 74 -2.72 -12.08 -19.63
C GLY A 74 -2.36 -13.38 -18.88
N ARG A 75 -2.44 -13.39 -17.54
CA ARG A 75 -2.24 -14.57 -16.70
C ARG A 75 -3.53 -14.97 -15.99
N ALA A 76 -3.66 -16.23 -15.60
CA ALA A 76 -4.83 -16.72 -14.85
C ALA A 76 -5.09 -15.93 -13.54
N GLY A 77 -4.04 -15.45 -12.87
CA GLY A 77 -4.16 -14.64 -11.67
C GLY A 77 -4.94 -13.34 -11.85
N MET A 78 -5.14 -12.85 -13.08
CA MET A 78 -5.94 -11.67 -13.36
C MET A 78 -7.40 -11.79 -12.92
N GLU A 79 -7.94 -13.01 -12.86
CA GLU A 79 -9.29 -13.30 -12.36
C GLU A 79 -9.51 -12.86 -10.91
N LEU A 80 -8.43 -12.75 -10.12
CA LEU A 80 -8.49 -12.26 -8.74
C LEU A 80 -8.42 -10.74 -8.62
N SER A 81 -8.22 -10.01 -9.72
CA SER A 81 -7.95 -8.57 -9.68
C SER A 81 -9.02 -7.79 -8.92
N LEU A 82 -10.27 -7.84 -9.35
CA LEU A 82 -11.36 -7.11 -8.69
C LEU A 82 -11.70 -7.71 -7.31
N PHE A 83 -11.65 -9.03 -7.18
CA PHE A 83 -11.91 -9.72 -5.91
C PHE A 83 -10.91 -9.35 -4.82
N SER A 84 -9.71 -8.93 -5.18
CA SER A 84 -8.71 -8.49 -4.20
C SER A 84 -9.19 -7.30 -3.35
N ARG A 85 -10.11 -6.46 -3.83
CA ARG A 85 -10.73 -5.38 -3.04
C ARG A 85 -11.49 -5.91 -1.83
N ASP A 86 -12.26 -6.99 -2.03
CA ASP A 86 -13.03 -7.62 -0.95
C ASP A 86 -12.09 -8.22 0.10
N VAL A 87 -11.03 -8.89 -0.35
CA VAL A 87 -10.01 -9.46 0.55
C VAL A 87 -9.30 -8.37 1.34
N ILE A 88 -8.94 -7.25 0.71
CA ILE A 88 -8.31 -6.11 1.37
C ILE A 88 -9.26 -5.50 2.42
N ALA A 89 -10.53 -5.31 2.06
CA ALA A 89 -11.55 -4.80 2.97
C ALA A 89 -11.75 -5.73 4.18
N LEU A 90 -11.86 -7.04 3.94
CA LEU A 90 -11.99 -8.05 4.99
C LEU A 90 -10.75 -8.11 5.90
N SER A 91 -9.55 -8.09 5.31
CA SER A 91 -8.29 -8.09 6.07
C SER A 91 -8.18 -6.85 6.97
N THR A 92 -8.56 -5.69 6.45
CA THR A 92 -8.63 -4.43 7.20
C THR A 92 -9.62 -4.55 8.36
N ALA A 93 -10.83 -5.04 8.09
CA ALA A 93 -11.87 -5.23 9.11
C ALA A 93 -11.43 -6.22 10.21
N ILE A 94 -10.77 -7.32 9.85
CA ILE A 94 -10.23 -8.28 10.80
C ILE A 94 -9.21 -7.61 11.73
N GLY A 95 -8.26 -6.83 11.16
CA GLY A 95 -7.27 -6.11 11.95
C GLY A 95 -7.89 -5.17 12.97
N LEU A 96 -8.85 -4.35 12.55
CA LEU A 96 -9.51 -3.36 13.39
C LEU A 96 -10.51 -3.95 14.39
N SER A 97 -11.10 -5.10 14.08
CA SER A 97 -12.08 -5.77 14.95
C SER A 97 -11.52 -6.23 16.30
N HIS A 98 -10.20 -6.14 16.49
CA HIS A 98 -9.58 -6.42 17.79
C HIS A 98 -9.84 -5.35 18.85
N ASP A 99 -10.45 -4.24 18.47
CA ASP A 99 -10.85 -3.16 19.39
C ASP A 99 -9.70 -2.67 20.29
N MET A 100 -8.55 -2.46 19.65
CA MET A 100 -7.29 -2.06 20.32
C MET A 100 -6.80 -0.67 19.92
N PHE A 101 -7.42 -0.06 18.91
CA PHE A 101 -6.91 1.13 18.27
C PHE A 101 -7.87 2.31 18.40
N ASP A 102 -7.34 3.46 18.80
CA ASP A 102 -8.08 4.71 18.91
C ASP A 102 -8.14 5.47 17.58
N ALA A 103 -7.23 5.18 16.65
CA ALA A 103 -7.20 5.69 15.30
C ALA A 103 -6.49 4.69 14.38
N ALA A 104 -6.65 4.84 13.06
CA ALA A 104 -6.03 3.97 12.08
C ALA A 104 -5.34 4.75 10.96
N VAL A 105 -4.17 4.26 10.55
CA VAL A 105 -3.40 4.73 9.41
C VAL A 105 -3.38 3.64 8.35
N TYR A 106 -3.74 3.99 7.12
CA TYR A 106 -3.84 3.08 5.99
C TYR A 106 -2.76 3.39 4.96
N LEU A 107 -1.86 2.44 4.75
CA LEU A 107 -0.75 2.54 3.82
C LEU A 107 -1.06 1.73 2.56
N GLY A 108 -1.42 2.40 1.51
CA GLY A 108 -1.74 1.76 0.23
C GLY A 108 -1.87 2.76 -0.89
N VAL A 109 -1.72 2.29 -2.11
CA VAL A 109 -1.95 3.03 -3.35
C VAL A 109 -2.59 2.09 -4.37
N CYS A 110 -2.97 2.61 -5.51
CA CYS A 110 -3.51 1.83 -6.61
C CYS A 110 -5.02 1.51 -6.52
N ASP A 111 -5.58 1.08 -7.63
CA ASP A 111 -7.02 1.03 -7.90
C ASP A 111 -7.79 -0.14 -7.23
N LYS A 112 -7.09 -1.11 -6.66
CA LYS A 112 -7.69 -2.16 -5.83
C LYS A 112 -7.48 -1.88 -4.36
N ILE A 113 -6.30 -1.44 -4.01
CA ILE A 113 -5.87 -1.30 -2.62
C ILE A 113 -6.57 -0.13 -1.96
N VAL A 114 -6.58 1.04 -2.58
CA VAL A 114 -7.25 2.23 -2.02
C VAL A 114 -8.74 1.98 -1.79
N PRO A 115 -9.53 1.52 -2.78
CA PRO A 115 -10.94 1.22 -2.53
C PRO A 115 -11.16 0.13 -1.48
N GLY A 116 -10.33 -0.92 -1.46
CA GLY A 116 -10.42 -1.97 -0.44
C GLY A 116 -10.18 -1.45 0.97
N LEU A 117 -9.14 -0.64 1.15
CA LEU A 117 -8.86 0.02 2.44
C LEU A 117 -9.99 0.97 2.86
N VAL A 118 -10.53 1.76 1.92
CA VAL A 118 -11.65 2.68 2.19
C VAL A 118 -12.90 1.91 2.62
N ILE A 119 -13.25 0.82 1.93
CA ILE A 119 -14.41 -0.04 2.31
C ILE A 119 -14.21 -0.58 3.73
N GLY A 120 -13.01 -1.09 4.04
CA GLY A 120 -12.68 -1.56 5.37
C GLY A 120 -12.78 -0.45 6.43
N ALA A 121 -12.23 0.73 6.15
CA ALA A 121 -12.26 1.88 7.04
C ALA A 121 -13.69 2.38 7.30
N LEU A 122 -14.55 2.43 6.28
CA LEU A 122 -15.94 2.85 6.42
C LEU A 122 -16.75 1.94 7.35
N THR A 123 -16.40 0.66 7.41
CA THR A 123 -17.00 -0.28 8.37
C THR A 123 -16.71 0.11 9.82
N PHE A 124 -15.60 0.81 10.05
CA PHE A 124 -15.15 1.34 11.34
C PHE A 124 -15.18 2.86 11.36
N GLY A 125 -16.24 3.47 10.84
CA GLY A 125 -16.36 4.93 10.68
C GLY A 125 -16.32 5.74 11.99
N HIS A 126 -16.35 5.09 13.14
CA HIS A 126 -16.14 5.69 14.47
C HIS A 126 -14.65 5.84 14.82
N ILE A 127 -13.74 5.16 14.10
CA ILE A 127 -12.29 5.26 14.29
C ILE A 127 -11.74 6.32 13.34
N PRO A 128 -11.08 7.38 13.84
CA PRO A 128 -10.39 8.34 12.98
C PRO A 128 -9.43 7.66 12.01
N ALA A 129 -9.45 8.06 10.74
CA ALA A 129 -8.72 7.42 9.66
C ALA A 129 -7.81 8.42 8.93
N VAL A 130 -6.58 8.00 8.67
CA VAL A 130 -5.62 8.71 7.81
C VAL A 130 -5.11 7.77 6.75
N PHE A 131 -5.14 8.20 5.49
CA PHE A 131 -4.60 7.45 4.35
C PHE A 131 -3.28 8.07 3.92
N ILE A 132 -2.24 7.27 3.76
CA ILE A 132 -0.91 7.73 3.39
C ILE A 132 -0.45 6.97 2.14
N PRO A 133 -0.29 7.66 0.99
CA PRO A 133 0.24 7.06 -0.22
C PRO A 133 1.77 6.91 -0.17
N ALA A 134 2.30 6.05 -1.04
CA ALA A 134 3.75 5.76 -1.09
C ALA A 134 4.59 6.85 -1.78
N GLY A 135 3.96 7.74 -2.50
CA GLY A 135 4.63 8.70 -3.37
C GLY A 135 4.90 8.17 -4.78
N PRO A 136 5.03 9.04 -5.77
CA PRO A 136 5.23 8.65 -7.16
C PRO A 136 6.64 8.11 -7.40
N MET A 137 6.73 7.17 -8.35
CA MET A 137 8.01 6.76 -8.94
C MET A 137 8.66 7.94 -9.67
N THR A 138 9.98 8.00 -9.66
CA THR A 138 10.70 8.97 -10.50
C THR A 138 10.45 8.71 -11.98
N SER A 139 10.54 9.76 -12.81
CA SER A 139 10.33 9.64 -14.26
C SER A 139 11.39 8.77 -14.90
N GLY A 140 10.94 7.84 -15.73
CA GLY A 140 11.79 6.97 -16.54
C GLY A 140 11.65 7.28 -18.03
N LEU A 141 11.64 6.24 -18.84
CA LEU A 141 11.46 6.37 -20.30
C LEU A 141 10.14 7.08 -20.64
N PRO A 142 10.16 8.11 -21.49
CA PRO A 142 8.96 8.84 -21.93
C PRO A 142 7.88 7.93 -22.52
N ASN A 143 6.62 8.34 -22.38
CA ASN A 143 5.48 7.51 -22.81
C ASN A 143 5.42 7.28 -24.33
N ASP A 144 5.82 8.25 -25.12
CA ASP A 144 5.91 8.16 -26.58
C ASP A 144 6.97 7.14 -27.01
N GLU A 145 8.13 7.11 -26.37
CA GLU A 145 9.17 6.11 -26.61
C GLU A 145 8.71 4.70 -26.22
N LYS A 146 8.03 4.56 -25.08
CA LYS A 146 7.42 3.28 -24.69
C LYS A 146 6.41 2.79 -25.69
N SER A 147 5.51 3.65 -26.13
CA SER A 147 4.49 3.33 -27.12
C SER A 147 5.11 2.90 -28.45
N LYS A 148 6.13 3.59 -28.89
CA LYS A 148 6.86 3.27 -30.11
C LYS A 148 7.50 1.89 -30.05
N ILE A 149 8.17 1.54 -28.95
CA ILE A 149 8.80 0.22 -28.81
C ILE A 149 7.76 -0.89 -28.75
N ARG A 150 6.64 -0.69 -28.05
CA ARG A 150 5.52 -1.65 -28.03
C ARG A 150 4.92 -1.86 -29.42
N GLN A 151 4.75 -0.79 -30.19
CA GLN A 151 4.31 -0.88 -31.58
C GLN A 151 5.30 -1.67 -32.43
N LEU A 152 6.59 -1.36 -32.36
CA LEU A 152 7.63 -2.08 -33.09
C LEU A 152 7.68 -3.57 -32.71
N TYR A 153 7.45 -3.90 -31.45
CA TYR A 153 7.34 -5.29 -30.99
C TYR A 153 6.13 -5.99 -31.60
N THR A 154 4.97 -5.34 -31.61
CA THR A 154 3.75 -5.89 -32.23
C THR A 154 3.93 -6.09 -33.75
N GLU A 155 4.68 -5.21 -34.40
CA GLU A 155 5.04 -5.31 -35.81
C GLU A 155 6.15 -6.34 -36.11
N GLY A 156 6.70 -6.99 -35.08
CA GLY A 156 7.79 -7.96 -35.20
C GLY A 156 9.14 -7.37 -35.57
N LYS A 157 9.32 -6.03 -35.45
CA LYS A 157 10.54 -5.32 -35.79
C LYS A 157 11.60 -5.28 -34.69
N VAL A 158 11.19 -5.49 -33.45
CA VAL A 158 12.05 -5.64 -32.27
C VAL A 158 11.69 -6.91 -31.51
N GLY A 159 12.67 -7.46 -30.79
CA GLY A 159 12.47 -8.69 -30.00
C GLY A 159 12.02 -8.41 -28.58
N ARG A 160 11.80 -9.50 -27.83
CA ARG A 160 11.38 -9.42 -26.42
C ARG A 160 12.42 -8.77 -25.53
N ALA A 161 13.71 -8.89 -25.87
CA ALA A 161 14.79 -8.31 -25.09
C ALA A 161 14.74 -6.78 -25.11
N GLU A 162 14.54 -6.18 -26.27
CA GLU A 162 14.42 -4.73 -26.42
C GLU A 162 13.16 -4.19 -25.75
N LEU A 163 12.05 -4.93 -25.82
CA LEU A 163 10.82 -4.58 -25.11
C LEU A 163 11.06 -4.57 -23.60
N LEU A 164 11.67 -5.60 -23.05
CA LEU A 164 11.98 -5.71 -21.62
C LEU A 164 12.95 -4.62 -21.16
N GLU A 165 13.96 -4.29 -21.96
CA GLU A 165 14.88 -3.21 -21.65
C GLU A 165 14.16 -1.86 -21.55
N ALA A 166 13.26 -1.58 -22.49
CA ALA A 166 12.48 -0.35 -22.48
C ALA A 166 11.51 -0.31 -21.27
N GLU A 167 10.87 -1.41 -20.95
CA GLU A 167 10.00 -1.51 -19.77
C GLU A 167 10.79 -1.34 -18.47
N SER A 168 11.97 -1.93 -18.35
CA SER A 168 12.85 -1.73 -17.19
C SER A 168 13.30 -0.27 -17.02
N LYS A 169 13.54 0.43 -18.11
CA LYS A 169 13.85 1.87 -18.07
C LYS A 169 12.63 2.73 -17.73
N ALA A 170 11.42 2.24 -17.99
CA ALA A 170 10.18 2.93 -17.68
C ALA A 170 9.74 2.74 -16.22
N TYR A 171 9.98 1.55 -15.66
CA TYR A 171 9.65 1.17 -14.27
C TYR A 171 10.95 0.83 -13.54
N HIS A 172 11.75 1.85 -13.24
CA HIS A 172 13.14 1.69 -12.85
C HIS A 172 13.41 1.84 -11.34
N GLY A 173 12.39 2.07 -10.52
CA GLY A 173 12.56 2.24 -9.08
C GLY A 173 11.28 2.09 -8.28
N PRO A 174 11.39 2.13 -6.93
CA PRO A 174 10.23 2.13 -6.05
C PRO A 174 9.34 3.37 -6.23
N GLY A 175 8.08 3.21 -5.91
CA GLY A 175 7.08 4.28 -6.00
C GLY A 175 5.90 3.93 -6.90
N THR A 176 4.85 4.73 -6.82
CA THR A 176 3.64 4.57 -7.62
C THR A 176 3.96 4.81 -9.09
N CYS A 177 3.58 3.87 -9.95
CA CYS A 177 3.83 3.99 -11.38
C CYS A 177 3.03 5.15 -12.00
N THR A 178 3.52 5.67 -13.12
CA THR A 178 2.94 6.81 -13.83
C THR A 178 1.67 6.48 -14.62
N PHE A 179 1.02 5.36 -14.32
CA PHE A 179 -0.20 4.95 -15.00
C PHE A 179 -1.37 5.82 -14.54
N TYR A 180 -1.67 6.86 -15.32
CA TYR A 180 -2.77 7.76 -15.06
C TYR A 180 -4.13 7.04 -15.24
N GLY A 181 -5.09 7.33 -14.37
CA GLY A 181 -6.40 6.68 -14.36
C GLY A 181 -6.50 5.45 -13.44
N THR A 182 -5.37 4.93 -12.96
CA THR A 182 -5.33 3.81 -12.01
C THR A 182 -4.45 4.11 -10.79
N ALA A 183 -3.17 3.78 -10.85
CA ALA A 183 -2.25 3.92 -9.72
C ALA A 183 -2.02 5.38 -9.31
N ASN A 184 -1.67 6.22 -10.27
CA ASN A 184 -1.35 7.63 -10.03
C ASN A 184 -2.58 8.43 -9.55
N SER A 185 -3.74 8.23 -10.19
CA SER A 185 -4.98 8.91 -9.80
C SER A 185 -5.46 8.50 -8.41
N ASN A 186 -5.33 7.24 -8.02
CA ASN A 186 -5.66 6.80 -6.66
C ASN A 186 -4.67 7.34 -5.63
N GLN A 187 -3.39 7.54 -5.98
CA GLN A 187 -2.47 8.24 -5.11
C GLN A 187 -2.90 9.70 -4.89
N MET A 188 -3.19 10.43 -5.96
CA MET A 188 -3.67 11.82 -5.87
C MET A 188 -4.98 11.95 -5.08
N LEU A 189 -5.83 10.92 -5.12
CA LEU A 189 -7.07 10.91 -4.34
C LEU A 189 -6.80 10.79 -2.83
N MET A 190 -5.70 10.16 -2.44
CA MET A 190 -5.30 10.00 -1.05
C MET A 190 -4.51 11.20 -0.50
N GLU A 191 -3.87 11.99 -1.37
CA GLU A 191 -3.18 13.23 -1.01
C GLU A 191 -4.18 14.38 -0.77
#